data_0fa6d0c85302215f064b9bbf2a6389fb
#
_entry.id   0fa6d0c85302215f064b9bbf2a6389fb
#
_cell.length_a   1.000
_cell.length_b   1.000
_cell.length_c   1.000
_cell.angle_alpha   90.00
_cell.angle_beta   90.00
_cell.angle_gamma   90.00
#
_symmetry.space_group_name_H-M   'P 1'
#
loop_
_entity.id
_entity.type
_entity.pdbx_description
1 polymer ?
#
loop_
_entity_poly.entity_id
_entity_poly.type
_entity_poly.pdbx_seq_one_letter_code
_entity_poly.pdbx_strand_id
1 'polypeptide(L)'
;VKLVDTAEQAGKLAGEYLGNHLVTKQSGEDGLPVNSVYLVQKINIDKEMYLSLTLDRAGGCPVFIYSPAGGMSIEDVAHEDPSQIYKLNVNPFTGPEVEDLMKAADHLGIPGQRSQLVWLMKSLYDCFMDRDCDMVEINPLITTK
;
A
#
# COMPACT_ATOMS: atom_id res chain seq x y z
N VAL A 1 6.01 11.42 -6.12
CA VAL A 1 6.98 10.60 -6.90
C VAL A 1 7.28 11.30 -8.21
N LYS A 2 8.54 11.27 -8.67
CA LYS A 2 8.98 11.74 -9.99
C LYS A 2 9.78 10.66 -10.68
N LEU A 3 9.53 10.47 -11.97
CA LEU A 3 10.27 9.52 -12.80
C LEU A 3 11.43 10.22 -13.48
N VAL A 4 12.58 9.56 -13.52
CA VAL A 4 13.79 9.99 -14.20
C VAL A 4 14.41 8.80 -14.91
N ASP A 5 15.12 9.06 -16.02
CA ASP A 5 15.66 7.98 -16.85
C ASP A 5 17.20 7.84 -16.71
N THR A 6 17.87 8.83 -16.10
CA THR A 6 19.33 8.82 -15.90
C THR A 6 19.71 9.19 -14.48
N ALA A 7 20.90 8.72 -14.05
CA ALA A 7 21.48 9.09 -12.75
C ALA A 7 21.71 10.60 -12.63
N GLU A 8 22.09 11.27 -13.73
CA GLU A 8 22.29 12.71 -13.76
C GLU A 8 20.98 13.46 -13.48
N GLN A 9 19.88 13.07 -14.15
CA GLN A 9 18.55 13.64 -13.87
C GLN A 9 18.11 13.39 -12.43
N ALA A 10 18.39 12.19 -11.90
CA ALA A 10 18.08 11.87 -10.50
C ALA A 10 18.84 12.77 -9.54
N GLY A 11 20.14 13.01 -9.77
CA GLY A 11 20.97 13.88 -8.96
C GLY A 11 20.49 15.34 -8.99
N LYS A 12 20.15 15.85 -10.19
CA LYS A 12 19.59 17.20 -10.35
C LYS A 12 18.29 17.36 -9.58
N LEU A 13 17.34 16.43 -9.77
CA LEU A 13 16.05 16.47 -9.10
C LEU A 13 16.17 16.33 -7.58
N ALA A 14 17.08 15.49 -7.11
CA ALA A 14 17.38 15.37 -5.69
C ALA A 14 17.89 16.70 -5.09
N GLY A 15 18.76 17.41 -5.81
CA GLY A 15 19.25 18.73 -5.41
C GLY A 15 18.14 19.79 -5.36
N GLU A 16 17.12 19.69 -6.19
CA GLU A 16 15.94 20.56 -6.15
C GLU A 16 15.04 20.32 -4.93
N TYR A 17 15.06 19.10 -4.39
CA TYR A 17 14.21 18.73 -3.23
C TYR A 17 14.93 18.91 -1.89
N LEU A 18 16.18 18.52 -1.81
CA LEU A 18 16.95 18.55 -0.56
C LEU A 18 17.06 19.98 -0.03
N GLY A 19 16.78 20.15 1.26
CA GLY A 19 16.81 21.45 1.94
C GLY A 19 15.56 22.31 1.73
N ASN A 20 14.62 21.89 0.91
CA ASN A 20 13.32 22.54 0.72
C ASN A 20 12.24 21.89 1.61
N HIS A 21 11.04 22.47 1.62
CA HIS A 21 9.89 21.94 2.34
C HIS A 21 8.90 21.30 1.37
N LEU A 22 8.43 20.11 1.71
CA LEU A 22 7.38 19.40 0.98
C LEU A 22 6.03 19.71 1.61
N VAL A 23 5.19 20.41 0.87
CA VAL A 23 3.81 20.71 1.26
C VAL A 23 2.88 19.66 0.66
N THR A 24 2.11 18.99 1.50
CA THR A 24 1.10 17.99 1.13
C THR A 24 -0.17 18.21 1.94
N LYS A 25 -1.25 17.51 1.61
CA LYS A 25 -2.49 17.51 2.43
C LYS A 25 -2.22 17.13 3.90
N GLN A 26 -1.18 16.33 4.16
CA GLN A 26 -0.86 15.79 5.49
C GLN A 26 0.15 16.66 6.25
N SER A 27 1.04 17.39 5.56
CA SER A 27 2.10 18.19 6.21
C SER A 27 1.67 19.60 6.62
N GLY A 28 0.48 20.05 6.22
CA GLY A 28 0.02 21.41 6.44
C GLY A 28 0.72 22.45 5.53
N GLU A 29 0.38 23.73 5.73
CA GLU A 29 0.87 24.83 4.88
C GLU A 29 2.37 25.08 5.02
N ASP A 30 2.95 24.85 6.20
CA ASP A 30 4.37 25.04 6.45
C ASP A 30 5.23 23.92 5.81
N GLY A 31 4.65 22.79 5.47
CA GLY A 31 5.33 21.64 4.92
C GLY A 31 6.27 20.95 5.90
N LEU A 32 6.94 19.90 5.42
CA LEU A 32 7.99 19.19 6.18
C LEU A 32 9.34 19.33 5.46
N PRO A 33 10.45 19.53 6.19
CA PRO A 33 11.76 19.66 5.59
C PRO A 33 12.18 18.35 4.90
N VAL A 34 12.68 18.46 3.68
CA VAL A 34 13.19 17.32 2.91
C VAL A 34 14.67 17.13 3.24
N ASN A 35 14.96 16.20 4.16
CA ASN A 35 16.32 15.89 4.58
C ASN A 35 16.96 14.75 3.77
N SER A 36 16.14 13.94 3.10
CA SER A 36 16.59 12.84 2.26
C SER A 36 15.60 12.55 1.12
N VAL A 37 16.11 11.97 0.03
CA VAL A 37 15.30 11.45 -1.08
C VAL A 37 15.56 9.97 -1.24
N TYR A 38 14.52 9.22 -1.55
CA TYR A 38 14.61 7.78 -1.79
C TYR A 38 14.58 7.51 -3.30
N LEU A 39 15.60 6.82 -3.81
CA LEU A 39 15.71 6.45 -5.21
C LEU A 39 15.43 4.95 -5.36
N VAL A 40 14.50 4.62 -6.22
CA VAL A 40 14.16 3.23 -6.54
C VAL A 40 14.25 2.97 -8.03
N GLN A 41 14.59 1.74 -8.38
CA GLN A 41 14.59 1.32 -9.77
C GLN A 41 13.17 1.39 -10.34
N LYS A 42 13.04 1.95 -11.54
CA LYS A 42 11.78 1.94 -12.28
C LYS A 42 11.39 0.51 -12.64
N ILE A 43 10.17 0.13 -12.34
CA ILE A 43 9.59 -1.18 -12.63
C ILE A 43 8.52 -1.01 -13.71
N ASN A 44 8.41 -1.98 -14.63
CA ASN A 44 7.32 -2.01 -15.60
C ASN A 44 6.05 -2.51 -14.94
N ILE A 45 5.29 -1.58 -14.42
CA ILE A 45 4.01 -1.85 -13.74
C ILE A 45 2.97 -2.24 -14.78
N ASP A 46 2.25 -3.32 -14.51
CA ASP A 46 1.06 -3.75 -15.25
C ASP A 46 -0.21 -3.25 -14.56
N LYS A 47 -0.32 -3.47 -13.25
CA LYS A 47 -1.45 -3.05 -12.44
C LYS A 47 -0.99 -2.53 -11.10
N GLU A 48 -1.63 -1.46 -10.63
CA GLU A 48 -1.47 -0.91 -9.29
C GLU A 48 -2.72 -1.18 -8.46
N MET A 49 -2.52 -1.59 -7.22
CA MET A 49 -3.57 -1.95 -6.27
C MET A 49 -3.20 -1.40 -4.89
N TYR A 50 -4.16 -1.40 -3.98
CA TYR A 50 -3.95 -1.06 -2.58
C TYR A 50 -4.09 -2.29 -1.69
N LEU A 51 -3.23 -2.43 -0.69
CA LEU A 51 -3.33 -3.45 0.35
C LEU A 51 -2.81 -2.90 1.68
N SER A 52 -3.61 -2.99 2.72
CA SER A 52 -3.17 -2.70 4.10
C SER A 52 -3.76 -3.69 5.09
N LEU A 53 -3.15 -3.75 6.27
CA LEU A 53 -3.64 -4.44 7.44
C LEU A 53 -3.59 -3.48 8.62
N THR A 54 -4.71 -3.29 9.28
CA THR A 54 -4.85 -2.39 10.43
C THR A 54 -5.79 -3.00 11.48
N LEU A 55 -5.99 -2.31 12.61
CA LEU A 55 -6.90 -2.75 13.65
C LEU A 55 -8.29 -2.12 13.46
N ASP A 56 -9.30 -2.96 13.27
CA ASP A 56 -10.70 -2.54 13.43
C ASP A 56 -11.04 -2.48 14.93
N ARG A 57 -11.01 -1.28 15.49
CA ARG A 57 -11.29 -1.06 16.91
C ARG A 57 -12.73 -1.36 17.28
N ALA A 58 -13.67 -1.18 16.37
CA ALA A 58 -15.08 -1.47 16.59
C ALA A 58 -15.35 -2.98 16.57
N GLY A 59 -14.74 -3.69 15.62
CA GLY A 59 -14.81 -5.15 15.53
C GLY A 59 -13.87 -5.90 16.48
N GLY A 60 -12.88 -5.21 17.08
CA GLY A 60 -11.88 -5.81 17.97
C GLY A 60 -10.98 -6.84 17.28
N CYS A 61 -10.70 -6.66 16.00
CA CYS A 61 -9.93 -7.61 15.20
C CYS A 61 -9.05 -6.91 14.15
N PRO A 62 -7.96 -7.55 13.71
CA PRO A 62 -7.24 -7.10 12.53
C PRO A 62 -8.15 -7.14 11.29
N VAL A 63 -7.98 -6.18 10.39
CA VAL A 63 -8.74 -6.08 9.15
C VAL A 63 -7.81 -5.78 7.98
N PHE A 64 -7.83 -6.62 6.95
CA PHE A 64 -7.28 -6.26 5.66
C PHE A 64 -8.22 -5.30 4.95
N ILE A 65 -7.65 -4.22 4.43
CA ILE A 65 -8.33 -3.29 3.51
C ILE A 65 -7.58 -3.35 2.19
N TYR A 66 -8.29 -3.63 1.10
CA TYR A 66 -7.67 -3.75 -0.20
C TYR A 66 -8.60 -3.23 -1.31
N SER A 67 -7.98 -2.77 -2.40
CA SER A 67 -8.69 -2.22 -3.56
C SER A 67 -7.95 -2.52 -4.86
N PRO A 68 -8.66 -2.82 -5.95
CA PRO A 68 -8.08 -2.90 -7.28
C PRO A 68 -7.61 -1.53 -7.82
N ALA A 69 -8.04 -0.43 -7.20
CA ALA A 69 -7.56 0.92 -7.47
C ALA A 69 -6.36 1.23 -6.57
N GLY A 70 -5.19 1.40 -7.17
CA GLY A 70 -3.93 1.74 -6.49
C GLY A 70 -3.27 2.97 -7.09
N GLY A 71 -2.14 3.39 -6.49
CA GLY A 71 -1.40 4.58 -6.94
C GLY A 71 -2.07 5.91 -6.61
N MET A 72 -3.17 5.89 -5.88
CA MET A 72 -3.90 7.06 -5.37
C MET A 72 -4.21 6.89 -3.89
N SER A 73 -4.71 7.96 -3.25
CA SER A 73 -5.14 7.90 -1.84
C SER A 73 -6.35 6.98 -1.70
N ILE A 74 -6.33 6.07 -0.72
CA ILE A 74 -7.47 5.19 -0.45
C ILE A 74 -8.71 5.98 0.02
N GLU A 75 -8.50 7.14 0.62
CA GLU A 75 -9.57 8.05 1.02
C GLU A 75 -10.27 8.64 -0.20
N ASP A 76 -9.52 8.96 -1.26
CA ASP A 76 -10.10 9.43 -2.52
C ASP A 76 -10.92 8.31 -3.19
N VAL A 77 -10.42 7.06 -3.19
CA VAL A 77 -11.17 5.88 -3.65
C VAL A 77 -12.46 5.70 -2.83
N ALA A 78 -12.39 5.85 -1.50
CA ALA A 78 -13.54 5.72 -0.62
C ALA A 78 -14.61 6.79 -0.89
N HIS A 79 -14.20 7.96 -1.32
CA HIS A 79 -15.10 9.06 -1.65
C HIS A 79 -15.71 8.91 -3.04
N GLU A 80 -14.93 8.50 -4.04
CA GLU A 80 -15.37 8.41 -5.43
C GLU A 80 -16.17 7.13 -5.70
N ASP A 81 -15.65 5.98 -5.27
CA ASP A 81 -16.29 4.67 -5.47
C ASP A 81 -16.00 3.73 -4.30
N PRO A 82 -16.75 3.83 -3.19
CA PRO A 82 -16.56 2.97 -2.02
C PRO A 82 -16.78 1.47 -2.30
N SER A 83 -17.42 1.11 -3.42
CA SER A 83 -17.64 -0.30 -3.80
C SER A 83 -16.34 -1.01 -4.21
N GLN A 84 -15.27 -0.26 -4.51
CA GLN A 84 -13.95 -0.80 -4.81
C GLN A 84 -13.11 -1.09 -3.57
N ILE A 85 -13.61 -0.75 -2.37
CA ILE A 85 -12.90 -1.04 -1.13
C ILE A 85 -13.46 -2.30 -0.50
N TYR A 86 -12.59 -3.29 -0.39
CA TYR A 86 -12.90 -4.56 0.25
C TYR A 86 -12.29 -4.61 1.64
N LYS A 87 -13.01 -5.23 2.57
CA LYS A 87 -12.56 -5.47 3.93
C LYS A 87 -12.65 -6.95 4.26
N LEU A 88 -11.59 -7.48 4.86
CA LEU A 88 -11.53 -8.86 5.34
C LEU A 88 -11.11 -8.83 6.80
N ASN A 89 -12.06 -9.03 7.71
CA ASN A 89 -11.80 -9.17 9.14
C ASN A 89 -11.10 -10.50 9.41
N VAL A 90 -10.07 -10.45 10.25
CA VAL A 90 -9.24 -11.60 10.58
C VAL A 90 -9.48 -11.99 12.03
N ASN A 91 -9.71 -13.27 12.28
CA ASN A 91 -9.76 -13.77 13.65
C ASN A 91 -8.36 -13.66 14.29
N PRO A 92 -8.19 -12.89 15.38
CA PRO A 92 -6.88 -12.66 15.97
C PRO A 92 -6.23 -13.91 16.59
N PHE A 93 -7.02 -14.97 16.83
CA PHE A 93 -6.54 -16.20 17.44
C PHE A 93 -6.13 -17.27 16.42
N THR A 94 -6.82 -17.32 15.26
CA THR A 94 -6.56 -18.33 14.22
C THR A 94 -5.80 -17.77 13.02
N GLY A 95 -5.75 -16.44 12.89
CA GLY A 95 -5.21 -15.76 11.72
C GLY A 95 -6.15 -15.79 10.51
N PRO A 96 -5.65 -15.35 9.34
CA PRO A 96 -6.47 -15.28 8.14
C PRO A 96 -6.68 -16.66 7.50
N GLU A 97 -7.92 -16.95 7.09
CA GLU A 97 -8.25 -18.17 6.38
C GLU A 97 -7.79 -18.12 4.91
N VAL A 98 -7.19 -19.19 4.43
CA VAL A 98 -6.63 -19.26 3.06
C VAL A 98 -7.69 -18.99 1.99
N GLU A 99 -8.89 -19.52 2.19
CA GLU A 99 -9.99 -19.35 1.23
C GLU A 99 -10.39 -17.89 1.06
N ASP A 100 -10.41 -17.12 2.14
CA ASP A 100 -10.75 -15.69 2.10
C ASP A 100 -9.63 -14.87 1.46
N LEU A 101 -8.37 -15.24 1.71
CA LEU A 101 -7.23 -14.62 1.03
C LEU A 101 -7.23 -14.93 -0.48
N MET A 102 -7.68 -16.11 -0.90
CA MET A 102 -7.86 -16.44 -2.32
C MET A 102 -8.94 -15.58 -2.99
N LYS A 103 -10.06 -15.32 -2.30
CA LYS A 103 -11.11 -14.42 -2.79
C LYS A 103 -10.60 -13.00 -2.97
N ALA A 104 -9.67 -12.55 -2.11
CA ALA A 104 -9.06 -11.23 -2.28
C ALA A 104 -8.34 -11.08 -3.63
N ALA A 105 -7.68 -12.14 -4.13
CA ALA A 105 -7.05 -12.10 -5.45
C ALA A 105 -8.07 -11.95 -6.60
N ASP A 106 -9.25 -12.50 -6.45
CA ASP A 106 -10.34 -12.34 -7.41
C ASP A 106 -10.88 -10.91 -7.41
N HIS A 107 -11.12 -10.34 -6.22
CA HIS A 107 -11.54 -8.95 -6.07
C HIS A 107 -10.48 -7.97 -6.61
N LEU A 108 -9.21 -8.26 -6.39
CA LEU A 108 -8.11 -7.46 -6.93
C LEU A 108 -7.91 -7.64 -8.44
N GLY A 109 -8.61 -8.61 -9.06
CA GLY A 109 -8.51 -8.90 -10.49
C GLY A 109 -7.17 -9.51 -10.90
N ILE A 110 -6.56 -10.30 -10.01
CA ILE A 110 -5.29 -11.02 -10.21
C ILE A 110 -5.40 -12.51 -9.90
N PRO A 111 -6.42 -13.21 -10.46
CA PRO A 111 -6.66 -14.63 -10.11
C PRO A 111 -5.48 -15.55 -10.45
N GLY A 112 -4.63 -15.17 -11.38
CA GLY A 112 -3.40 -15.91 -11.72
C GLY A 112 -2.31 -15.84 -10.64
N GLN A 113 -2.36 -14.87 -9.73
CA GLN A 113 -1.37 -14.64 -8.67
C GLN A 113 -1.90 -15.00 -7.27
N ARG A 114 -2.97 -15.81 -7.18
CA ARG A 114 -3.59 -16.17 -5.88
C ARG A 114 -2.57 -16.68 -4.86
N SER A 115 -1.68 -17.57 -5.25
CA SER A 115 -0.71 -18.17 -4.32
C SER A 115 0.28 -17.12 -3.78
N GLN A 116 0.74 -16.23 -4.64
CA GLN A 116 1.64 -15.13 -4.23
C GLN A 116 0.93 -14.17 -3.28
N LEU A 117 -0.33 -13.79 -3.58
CA LEU A 117 -1.11 -12.91 -2.72
C LEU A 117 -1.40 -13.54 -1.36
N VAL A 118 -1.79 -14.81 -1.33
CA VAL A 118 -2.01 -15.55 -0.07
C VAL A 118 -0.74 -15.56 0.78
N TRP A 119 0.41 -15.86 0.18
CA TRP A 119 1.68 -15.82 0.88
C TRP A 119 2.00 -14.40 1.40
N LEU A 120 1.82 -13.39 0.58
CA LEU A 120 2.06 -11.99 0.94
C LEU A 120 1.17 -11.55 2.10
N MET A 121 -0.14 -11.78 2.00
CA MET A 121 -1.09 -11.38 3.05
C MET A 121 -0.84 -12.12 4.38
N LYS A 122 -0.47 -13.40 4.34
CA LYS A 122 -0.02 -14.13 5.54
C LYS A 122 1.22 -13.51 6.15
N SER A 123 2.22 -13.20 5.32
CA SER A 123 3.46 -12.56 5.79
C SER A 123 3.21 -11.16 6.37
N LEU A 124 2.26 -10.40 5.81
CA LEU A 124 1.83 -9.12 6.38
C LEU A 124 1.15 -9.30 7.73
N TYR A 125 0.31 -10.33 7.86
CA TYR A 125 -0.34 -10.65 9.13
C TYR A 125 0.69 -11.04 10.21
N ASP A 126 1.63 -11.91 9.87
CA ASP A 126 2.71 -12.30 10.77
C ASP A 126 3.55 -11.09 11.19
N CYS A 127 3.92 -10.23 10.24
CA CYS A 127 4.63 -8.97 10.53
C CYS A 127 3.82 -8.06 11.45
N PHE A 128 2.53 -7.89 11.18
CA PHE A 128 1.64 -7.04 11.97
C PHE A 128 1.56 -7.51 13.42
N MET A 129 1.40 -8.82 13.64
CA MET A 129 1.30 -9.42 14.97
C MET A 129 2.65 -9.45 15.69
N ASP A 130 3.74 -9.88 15.02
CA ASP A 130 5.07 -10.06 15.62
C ASP A 130 5.74 -8.73 15.97
N ARG A 131 5.40 -7.65 15.29
CA ARG A 131 5.98 -6.32 15.46
C ARG A 131 5.07 -5.35 16.18
N ASP A 132 3.91 -5.80 16.63
CA ASP A 132 2.90 -4.97 17.32
C ASP A 132 2.58 -3.70 16.51
N CYS A 133 2.30 -3.89 15.21
CA CYS A 133 2.06 -2.79 14.31
C CYS A 133 0.64 -2.23 14.48
N ASP A 134 0.48 -0.92 14.39
CA ASP A 134 -0.84 -0.26 14.26
C ASP A 134 -1.40 -0.39 12.85
N MET A 135 -0.49 -0.38 11.86
CA MET A 135 -0.81 -0.53 10.43
C MET A 135 0.41 -1.04 9.67
N VAL A 136 0.15 -1.86 8.67
CA VAL A 136 1.11 -2.23 7.62
C VAL A 136 0.44 -1.98 6.27
N GLU A 137 1.11 -1.25 5.38
CA GLU A 137 0.54 -0.82 4.10
C GLU A 137 1.49 -1.11 2.95
N ILE A 138 0.93 -1.54 1.83
CA ILE A 138 1.61 -1.60 0.53
C ILE A 138 0.81 -0.73 -0.46
N ASN A 139 1.35 0.44 -0.78
CA ASN A 139 0.70 1.39 -1.67
C ASN A 139 1.73 2.02 -2.63
N PRO A 140 1.74 1.61 -3.90
CA PRO A 140 0.88 0.58 -4.48
C PRO A 140 1.41 -0.86 -4.29
N LEU A 141 0.50 -1.82 -4.19
CA LEU A 141 0.77 -3.21 -4.52
C LEU A 141 0.70 -3.35 -6.04
N ILE A 142 1.73 -3.93 -6.65
CA ILE A 142 1.83 -3.96 -8.11
C ILE A 142 1.90 -5.39 -8.66
N THR A 143 1.42 -5.56 -9.89
CA THR A 143 1.85 -6.65 -10.77
C THR A 143 2.77 -6.10 -11.85
N THR A 144 3.67 -6.93 -12.36
CA THR A 144 4.59 -6.58 -13.46
C THR A 144 4.26 -7.39 -14.70
N LYS A 145 4.63 -6.84 -15.87
CA LYS A 145 4.53 -7.54 -17.15
C LYS A 145 5.55 -8.64 -17.25
#